data_f70f058d285854a81ffbd282045f1cfe
#
_entry.id   f70f058d285854a81ffbd282045f1cfe
#
_cell.length_a   1.000
_cell.length_b   1.000
_cell.length_c   1.000
_cell.angle_alpha   90.00
_cell.angle_beta   90.00
_cell.angle_gamma   90.00
#
_symmetry.space_group_name_H-M   'P 1'
#
loop_
_entity.id
_entity.type
_entity.pdbx_description
1 polymer ?
#
loop_
_entity_poly.entity_id
_entity_poly.type
_entity_poly.pdbx_seq_one_letter_code
_entity_poly.pdbx_strand_id
1 'polypeptide(L)' 'VYIGEGVVIEHSVIGPYVSVGRHTHIMGSRIKNSIIQEHTAIQEGNIDNSMIGSHVHIQGKSTEINVGDYNIVML' A
#
# COMPACT_ATOMS: atom_id res chain seq x y z
N VAL A 1 8.79 8.83 6.36
CA VAL A 1 7.81 7.74 6.33
C VAL A 1 6.81 7.94 7.47
N TYR A 2 5.55 7.87 7.17
CA TYR A 2 4.51 7.94 8.17
C TYR A 2 3.72 6.64 8.18
N ILE A 3 3.58 6.04 9.36
CA ILE A 3 2.85 4.78 9.53
C ILE A 3 1.74 5.03 10.54
N GLY A 4 0.50 4.83 10.12
CA GLY A 4 -0.66 5.04 10.96
C GLY A 4 -0.85 3.99 12.03
N GLU A 5 -1.86 4.19 12.86
CA GLU A 5 -2.18 3.28 13.94
C GLU A 5 -2.73 1.97 13.41
N GLY A 6 -2.36 0.87 14.03
CA GLY A 6 -2.88 -0.44 13.67
C GLY A 6 -2.37 -0.99 12.35
N VAL A 7 -1.33 -0.42 11.81
CA VAL A 7 -0.73 -0.91 10.57
C VAL A 7 0.10 -2.15 10.85
N VAL A 8 -0.04 -3.15 10.00
CA VAL A 8 0.76 -4.37 10.06
C VAL A 8 1.59 -4.45 8.79
N ILE A 9 2.91 -4.56 8.95
CA ILE A 9 3.85 -4.67 7.84
C ILE A 9 4.71 -5.89 8.08
N GLU A 10 4.67 -6.83 7.15
CA GLU A 10 5.43 -8.07 7.24
C GLU A 10 6.24 -8.31 5.97
N HIS A 11 7.51 -8.65 6.13
CA HIS A 11 8.40 -8.98 5.02
C HIS A 11 8.38 -7.93 3.91
N SER A 12 8.33 -6.65 4.28
CA SER A 12 8.14 -5.58 3.31
C SER A 12 9.19 -4.49 3.50
N VAL A 13 9.45 -3.75 2.43
CA VAL A 13 10.34 -2.59 2.44
C VAL A 13 9.51 -1.35 2.19
N ILE A 14 9.57 -0.41 3.12
CA ILE A 14 8.77 0.80 3.07
C ILE A 14 9.68 2.02 3.03
N GLY A 15 9.43 2.90 2.09
CA GLY A 15 10.14 4.17 2.00
C GLY A 15 11.06 4.23 0.81
N PRO A 16 11.65 5.43 0.55
CA PRO A 16 11.37 6.68 1.23
C PRO A 16 10.07 7.32 0.76
N TYR A 17 9.64 8.37 1.47
CA TYR A 17 8.48 9.18 1.09
C TYR A 17 7.18 8.38 0.97
N VAL A 18 6.92 7.55 1.98
CA VAL A 18 5.69 6.75 2.02
C VAL A 18 4.83 7.18 3.19
N SER A 19 3.54 7.28 2.96
CA SER A 19 2.57 7.52 4.01
C SER A 19 1.55 6.38 3.99
N VAL A 20 1.38 5.72 5.13
CA VAL A 20 0.49 4.58 5.25
C VAL A 20 -0.61 4.90 6.25
N GLY A 21 -1.85 4.85 5.81
CA GLY A 21 -2.99 5.11 6.66
C GLY A 21 -3.22 4.01 7.68
N ARG A 22 -4.06 4.30 8.66
CA ARG A 22 -4.31 3.37 9.77
C ARG A 22 -4.97 2.08 9.29
N HIS A 23 -4.74 1.02 10.06
CA HIS A 23 -5.36 -0.29 9.82
C HIS A 23 -5.08 -0.84 8.42
N THR A 24 -3.92 -0.53 7.88
CA THR A 24 -3.46 -1.04 6.59
C THR A 24 -2.58 -2.26 6.83
N HIS A 25 -2.72 -3.25 5.98
CA HIS A 25 -1.94 -4.47 6.09
C HIS A 25 -1.08 -4.63 4.84
N ILE A 26 0.24 -4.69 5.02
CA ILE A 26 1.19 -4.80 3.92
C ILE A 26 2.03 -6.06 4.14
N MET A 27 2.08 -6.92 3.14
CA MET A 27 2.77 -8.18 3.25
C MET A 27 3.57 -8.46 1.97
N GLY A 28 4.86 -8.78 2.14
CA GLY A 28 5.72 -9.15 1.02
C GLY A 28 5.84 -8.09 -0.04
N SER A 29 5.77 -6.80 0.32
CA SER A 29 5.66 -5.73 -0.64
C SER A 29 6.82 -4.75 -0.54
N ARG A 30 7.05 -4.01 -1.61
CA ARG A 30 8.01 -2.92 -1.63
C ARG A 30 7.30 -1.66 -2.07
N ILE A 31 7.34 -0.64 -1.22
CA ILE A 31 6.58 0.58 -1.45
C ILE A 31 7.50 1.79 -1.28
N LYS A 32 7.50 2.69 -2.26
CA LYS A 32 8.24 3.94 -2.16
C LYS A 32 7.50 5.05 -2.90
N ASN A 33 7.73 6.28 -2.46
CA ASN A 33 7.15 7.50 -3.06
C ASN A 33 5.64 7.40 -3.23
N SER A 34 4.94 6.83 -2.24
CA SER A 34 3.52 6.53 -2.40
C SER A 34 2.72 6.93 -1.18
N ILE A 35 1.43 7.13 -1.39
CA ILE A 35 0.49 7.41 -0.32
C ILE A 35 -0.55 6.30 -0.31
N ILE A 36 -0.70 5.65 0.83
CA ILE A 36 -1.67 4.58 1.01
C ILE A 36 -2.64 5.01 2.08
N GLN A 37 -3.91 5.02 1.76
CA GLN A 37 -4.93 5.44 2.69
C GLN A 37 -5.33 4.30 3.63
N GLU A 38 -6.31 4.55 4.49
CA GLU A 38 -6.63 3.62 5.57
C GLU A 38 -7.36 2.37 5.09
N HIS A 39 -7.29 1.31 5.89
CA HIS A 39 -8.00 0.05 5.66
C HIS A 39 -7.66 -0.59 4.31
N THR A 40 -6.42 -0.49 3.90
CA THR A 40 -5.95 -1.04 2.63
C THR A 40 -5.12 -2.29 2.89
N ALA A 41 -5.22 -3.27 2.02
CA ALA A 41 -4.41 -4.47 2.10
C ALA A 41 -3.58 -4.61 0.83
N ILE A 42 -2.28 -4.84 0.99
CA ILE A 42 -1.35 -4.98 -0.12
C ILE A 42 -0.55 -6.26 0.09
N GLN A 43 -0.58 -7.14 -0.89
CA GLN A 43 0.16 -8.40 -0.87
C GLN A 43 1.02 -8.52 -2.11
N GLU A 44 2.31 -8.76 -1.91
CA GLU A 44 3.26 -9.00 -2.97
C GLU A 44 3.27 -7.91 -4.03
N GLY A 45 3.07 -6.67 -3.61
CA GLY A 45 3.06 -5.52 -4.50
C GLY A 45 4.41 -4.84 -4.58
N ASN A 46 4.70 -4.24 -5.72
CA ASN A 46 5.85 -3.37 -5.88
C ASN A 46 5.29 -2.02 -6.34
N ILE A 47 5.21 -1.08 -5.41
CA ILE A 47 4.47 0.15 -5.62
C ILE A 47 5.41 1.34 -5.57
N ASP A 48 5.34 2.18 -6.60
CA ASP A 48 6.18 3.36 -6.72
C ASP A 48 5.36 4.49 -7.33
N ASN A 49 5.55 5.71 -6.83
CA ASN A 49 4.88 6.91 -7.35
C ASN A 49 3.37 6.75 -7.47
N SER A 50 2.75 6.15 -6.45
CA SER A 50 1.35 5.80 -6.55
C SER A 50 0.54 6.42 -5.42
N MET A 51 -0.75 6.56 -5.66
CA MET A 51 -1.69 6.98 -4.64
C MET A 51 -2.79 5.94 -4.56
N ILE A 52 -2.96 5.34 -3.39
CA ILE A 52 -3.91 4.27 -3.19
C ILE A 52 -4.98 4.71 -2.21
N GLY A 53 -6.23 4.60 -2.61
CA GLY A 53 -7.35 5.03 -1.79
C GLY A 53 -7.63 4.11 -0.62
N SER A 54 -8.73 4.38 0.07
CA SER A 54 -9.14 3.60 1.25
C SER A 54 -9.90 2.35 0.84
N HIS A 55 -9.81 1.31 1.67
CA HIS A 55 -10.51 0.04 1.45
C HIS A 55 -10.14 -0.61 0.12
N VAL A 56 -8.88 -0.51 -0.25
CA VAL A 56 -8.35 -1.09 -1.49
C VAL A 56 -7.63 -2.38 -1.16
N HIS A 57 -7.76 -3.36 -2.02
CA HIS A 57 -7.03 -4.61 -1.88
C HIS A 57 -6.18 -4.82 -3.13
N ILE A 58 -4.88 -4.89 -2.95
CA ILE A 58 -3.93 -5.08 -4.05
C ILE A 58 -3.22 -6.41 -3.86
N GLN A 59 -3.20 -7.19 -4.91
CA GLN A 59 -2.57 -8.50 -4.89
C GLN A 59 -1.79 -8.68 -6.19
N GLY A 60 -0.55 -9.13 -6.08
CA GLY A 60 0.31 -9.31 -7.25
C GLY A 60 1.33 -8.19 -7.39
N LYS A 61 1.98 -8.12 -8.53
CA LYS A 61 3.06 -7.16 -8.78
C LYS A 61 2.54 -5.95 -9.54
N SER A 62 2.96 -4.77 -9.09
CA SER A 62 2.63 -3.53 -9.79
C SER A 62 3.75 -2.54 -9.60
N THR A 63 3.81 -1.53 -10.47
CA THR A 63 4.81 -0.48 -10.35
C THR A 63 4.18 0.87 -10.07
N GLU A 64 3.36 1.40 -10.94
CA GLU A 64 2.71 2.67 -10.72
C GLU A 64 1.21 2.49 -10.81
N ILE A 65 0.52 2.82 -9.72
CA ILE A 65 -0.93 2.62 -9.63
C ILE A 65 -1.58 3.82 -9.00
N ASN A 66 -2.68 4.27 -9.60
CA ASN A 66 -3.60 5.20 -8.97
C ASN A 66 -4.93 4.47 -8.83
N VAL A 67 -5.29 4.16 -7.60
CA VAL A 67 -6.46 3.34 -7.31
C VAL A 67 -7.39 4.12 -6.38
N GLY A 68 -8.64 4.25 -6.76
CA GLY A 68 -9.62 4.90 -5.92
C GLY A 68 -10.06 4.02 -4.75
N ASP A 69 -11.00 4.52 -3.96
CA ASP A 69 -11.49 3.80 -2.78
C ASP A 69 -12.30 2.57 -3.18
N TYR A 70 -12.27 1.58 -2.31
CA TYR A 70 -13.09 0.36 -2.44
C TYR A 70 -12.81 -0.46 -3.70
N ASN A 71 -11.58 -0.47 -4.15
CA ASN A 71 -11.20 -1.22 -5.33
C ASN A 71 -10.40 -2.47 -4.96
N ILE A 72 -10.49 -3.46 -5.82
CA ILE A 72 -9.68 -4.67 -5.74
C ILE A 72 -8.85 -4.75 -7.00
N VAL A 73 -7.54 -4.80 -6.83
CA VAL A 73 -6.61 -4.86 -7.95
C VAL A 73 -5.85 -6.19 -7.87
N MET A 74 -5.89 -6.95 -8.94
CA MET A 74 -5.15 -8.20 -9.06
C MET A 74 -4.24 -8.09 -10.27
N LEU A 75 -2.96 -8.20 -10.00
CA LEU A 75 -1.93 -7.96 -11.02
C LEU A 75 -1.11 -9.20 -11.33
#